data_7b0d8ad63ae3d58adbdb82c9fdece77e
#
_entry.id   7b0d8ad63ae3d58adbdb82c9fdece77e
#
_cell.length_a   1.000
_cell.length_b   1.000
_cell.length_c   1.000
_cell.angle_alpha   90.00
_cell.angle_beta   90.00
_cell.angle_gamma   90.00
#
_symmetry.space_group_name_H-M   'P 1'
#
loop_
_entity.id
_entity.type
_entity.pdbx_description
1 polymer ?
#
loop_
_entity_poly.entity_id
_entity_poly.type
_entity_poly.pdbx_seq_one_letter_code
_entity_poly.pdbx_strand_id
1 'polypeptide(L)'
;RDNTIGATPQVNTRHGDWIAFWHERRLGYQLKLAGSRGHSGRLIANGERLLGTLPSFFHGYTPPPSLLHGDLWSGNAGLESGGDPVIYDPAVYYGDREADLAMTELFGGFSQSFYQAYRAEHPLDPGYETRKHLYNLYHVLNHLNLFGGGYGAKAQRMIEHLLAAI
;
A
#
# COMPACT_ATOMS: atom_id res chain seq x y z
N ARG A 1 2.18 9.73 15.08
CA ARG A 1 2.98 10.88 14.67
C ARG A 1 3.16 10.84 13.17
N ASP A 2 2.97 11.98 12.50
CA ASP A 2 3.16 12.12 11.05
C ASP A 2 4.63 11.95 10.69
N ASN A 3 4.90 11.45 9.49
CA ASN A 3 6.23 11.24 8.92
C ASN A 3 6.20 11.46 7.39
N THR A 4 7.08 10.80 6.66
CA THR A 4 7.13 10.85 5.19
C THR A 4 7.25 9.46 4.59
N ILE A 5 6.80 9.31 3.35
CA ILE A 5 7.10 8.19 2.46
C ILE A 5 7.90 8.72 1.27
N GLY A 6 9.20 8.48 1.27
CA GLY A 6 10.13 9.27 0.47
C GLY A 6 10.00 10.76 0.84
N ALA A 7 9.82 11.65 -0.15
CA ALA A 7 9.61 13.08 0.06
C ALA A 7 8.13 13.48 0.25
N THR A 8 7.20 12.53 0.24
CA THR A 8 5.76 12.81 0.36
C THR A 8 5.35 12.81 1.84
N PRO A 9 4.71 13.86 2.36
CA PRO A 9 4.13 13.85 3.71
C PRO A 9 3.14 12.70 3.90
N GLN A 10 3.25 11.98 5.01
CA GLN A 10 2.40 10.87 5.37
C GLN A 10 1.69 11.18 6.69
N VAL A 11 0.41 11.53 6.60
CA VAL A 11 -0.42 11.86 7.76
C VAL A 11 -0.84 10.58 8.48
N ASN A 12 -0.52 10.49 9.77
CA ASN A 12 -0.73 9.30 10.61
C ASN A 12 -1.64 9.59 11.82
N THR A 13 -2.43 10.66 11.76
CA THR A 13 -3.44 10.94 12.78
C THR A 13 -4.32 9.70 12.97
N ARG A 14 -4.48 9.27 14.22
CA ARG A 14 -5.27 8.08 14.55
C ARG A 14 -6.70 8.19 14.01
N HIS A 15 -7.19 7.09 13.47
CA HIS A 15 -8.54 6.93 12.98
C HIS A 15 -9.12 5.63 13.53
N GLY A 16 -10.38 5.64 13.97
CA GLY A 16 -11.03 4.45 14.52
C GLY A 16 -11.49 3.43 13.47
N ASP A 17 -11.50 3.83 12.20
CA ASP A 17 -11.91 3.02 11.05
C ASP A 17 -10.76 2.94 10.04
N TRP A 18 -10.36 1.71 9.70
CA TRP A 18 -9.26 1.47 8.76
C TRP A 18 -9.60 1.88 7.33
N ILE A 19 -10.83 1.62 6.89
CA ILE A 19 -11.26 1.94 5.53
C ILE A 19 -11.29 3.45 5.34
N ALA A 20 -11.83 4.18 6.31
CA ALA A 20 -11.83 5.64 6.28
C ALA A 20 -10.40 6.21 6.35
N PHE A 21 -9.52 5.63 7.18
CA PHE A 21 -8.10 6.02 7.20
C PHE A 21 -7.44 5.81 5.84
N TRP A 22 -7.65 4.64 5.20
CA TRP A 22 -7.07 4.32 3.90
C TRP A 22 -7.61 5.25 2.81
N HIS A 23 -8.91 5.51 2.85
CA HIS A 23 -9.58 6.46 1.96
C HIS A 23 -8.97 7.87 2.08
N GLU A 24 -8.89 8.41 3.28
CA GLU A 24 -8.54 9.82 3.48
C GLU A 24 -7.02 10.06 3.49
N ARG A 25 -6.27 9.21 4.18
CA ARG A 25 -4.86 9.44 4.52
C ARG A 25 -3.89 8.70 3.60
N ARG A 26 -4.38 7.79 2.78
CA ARG A 26 -3.56 6.99 1.86
C ARG A 26 -3.99 7.23 0.41
N LEU A 27 -4.93 6.47 -0.12
CA LEU A 27 -5.29 6.55 -1.54
C LEU A 27 -5.86 7.91 -1.94
N GLY A 28 -6.78 8.46 -1.18
CA GLY A 28 -7.40 9.76 -1.50
C GLY A 28 -6.38 10.90 -1.46
N TYR A 29 -5.46 10.88 -0.49
CA TYR A 29 -4.36 11.84 -0.44
C TYR A 29 -3.49 11.76 -1.70
N GLN A 30 -3.08 10.56 -2.11
CA GLN A 30 -2.22 10.37 -3.28
C GLN A 30 -2.93 10.76 -4.59
N LEU A 31 -4.22 10.44 -4.74
CA LEU A 31 -5.02 10.84 -5.90
C LEU A 31 -5.19 12.36 -5.97
N LYS A 32 -5.48 13.00 -4.84
CA LYS A 32 -5.56 14.48 -4.77
C LYS A 32 -4.23 15.13 -5.15
N LEU A 33 -3.12 14.58 -4.65
CA LEU A 33 -1.78 15.07 -4.99
C LEU A 33 -1.49 14.88 -6.48
N ALA A 34 -1.85 13.73 -7.07
CA ALA A 34 -1.70 13.48 -8.50
C ALA A 34 -2.52 14.49 -9.33
N GLY A 35 -3.76 14.76 -8.94
CA GLY A 35 -4.60 15.78 -9.58
C GLY A 35 -3.98 17.17 -9.53
N SER A 36 -3.44 17.59 -8.37
CA SER A 36 -2.77 18.89 -8.22
C SER A 36 -1.47 19.01 -9.04
N ARG A 37 -0.87 17.87 -9.43
CA ARG A 37 0.32 17.80 -10.31
C ARG A 37 -0.02 17.66 -11.79
N GLY A 38 -1.28 17.85 -12.16
CA GLY A 38 -1.74 17.87 -13.54
C GLY A 38 -2.15 16.52 -14.11
N HIS A 39 -2.13 15.44 -13.31
CA HIS A 39 -2.74 14.18 -13.72
C HIS A 39 -4.27 14.33 -13.70
N SER A 40 -4.94 13.94 -14.79
CA SER A 40 -6.37 14.16 -14.98
C SER A 40 -7.03 13.01 -15.75
N GLY A 41 -8.30 13.20 -16.12
CA GLY A 41 -9.04 12.26 -16.96
C GLY A 41 -9.32 10.93 -16.24
N ARG A 42 -9.11 9.83 -16.98
CA ARG A 42 -9.51 8.49 -16.53
C ARG A 42 -8.86 8.05 -15.21
N LEU A 43 -7.60 8.43 -14.99
CA LEU A 43 -6.87 8.05 -13.76
C LEU A 43 -7.58 8.60 -12.52
N ILE A 44 -7.88 9.87 -12.49
CA ILE A 44 -8.53 10.52 -11.35
C ILE A 44 -9.98 10.05 -11.21
N ALA A 45 -10.75 10.06 -12.31
CA ALA A 45 -12.16 9.65 -12.29
C ALA A 45 -12.34 8.18 -11.81
N ASN A 46 -11.52 7.26 -12.31
CA ASN A 46 -11.55 5.86 -11.85
C ASN A 46 -11.00 5.71 -10.42
N GLY A 47 -10.01 6.51 -10.04
CA GLY A 47 -9.51 6.57 -8.67
C GLY A 47 -10.60 6.99 -7.67
N GLU A 48 -11.38 8.03 -7.98
CA GLU A 48 -12.51 8.47 -7.16
C GLU A 48 -13.61 7.40 -7.07
N ARG A 49 -13.92 6.71 -8.19
CA ARG A 49 -14.83 5.56 -8.16
C ARG A 49 -14.33 4.46 -7.24
N LEU A 50 -13.03 4.12 -7.33
CA LEU A 50 -12.41 3.11 -6.46
C LEU A 50 -12.51 3.50 -4.98
N LEU A 51 -12.27 4.77 -4.63
CA LEU A 51 -12.43 5.25 -3.27
C LEU A 51 -13.84 4.98 -2.73
N GLY A 52 -14.88 5.19 -3.54
CA GLY A 52 -16.27 4.91 -3.18
C GLY A 52 -16.59 3.42 -2.98
N THR A 53 -15.76 2.53 -3.48
CA THR A 53 -15.95 1.07 -3.39
C THR A 53 -15.06 0.37 -2.37
N LEU A 54 -14.22 1.12 -1.64
CA LEU A 54 -13.27 0.55 -0.66
C LEU A 54 -13.90 -0.47 0.31
N PRO A 55 -15.11 -0.26 0.85
CA PRO A 55 -15.73 -1.23 1.76
C PRO A 55 -15.88 -2.64 1.18
N SER A 56 -16.04 -2.78 -0.15
CA SER A 56 -16.21 -4.08 -0.80
C SER A 56 -14.97 -4.98 -0.68
N PHE A 57 -13.77 -4.40 -0.53
CA PHE A 57 -12.52 -5.17 -0.35
C PHE A 57 -12.34 -5.72 1.06
N PHE A 58 -13.13 -5.25 2.02
CA PHE A 58 -13.03 -5.59 3.44
C PHE A 58 -14.27 -6.32 3.96
N HIS A 59 -15.09 -6.86 3.06
CA HIS A 59 -16.27 -7.60 3.46
C HIS A 59 -15.90 -8.82 4.32
N GLY A 60 -16.39 -8.86 5.56
CA GLY A 60 -16.06 -9.92 6.53
C GLY A 60 -14.64 -9.88 7.10
N TYR A 61 -13.86 -8.85 6.78
CA TYR A 61 -12.49 -8.67 7.26
C TYR A 61 -12.30 -7.34 7.99
N THR A 62 -11.89 -7.42 9.23
CA THR A 62 -11.49 -6.25 10.03
C THR A 62 -10.05 -6.44 10.48
N PRO A 63 -9.08 -5.69 9.93
CA PRO A 63 -7.68 -5.89 10.26
C PRO A 63 -7.38 -5.48 11.70
N PRO A 64 -6.69 -6.33 12.50
CA PRO A 64 -6.15 -5.89 13.77
C PRO A 64 -5.04 -4.86 13.51
N PRO A 65 -5.01 -3.75 14.29
CA PRO A 65 -4.00 -2.72 14.11
C PRO A 65 -2.60 -3.25 14.47
N SER A 66 -1.72 -3.27 13.49
CA SER A 66 -0.32 -3.68 13.60
C SER A 66 0.61 -2.48 13.40
N LEU A 67 1.76 -2.47 14.06
CA LEU A 67 2.82 -1.52 13.73
C LEU A 67 3.47 -1.95 12.41
N LEU A 68 3.39 -1.10 11.41
CA LEU A 68 3.92 -1.35 10.08
C LEU A 68 5.29 -0.68 9.89
N HIS A 69 6.14 -1.31 9.08
CA HIS A 69 7.31 -0.67 8.51
C HIS A 69 6.90 0.46 7.56
N GLY A 70 5.86 0.25 6.78
CA GLY A 70 5.25 1.23 5.89
C GLY A 70 5.93 1.43 4.54
N ASP A 71 7.14 0.87 4.34
CA ASP A 71 7.87 0.83 3.06
C ASP A 71 8.74 -0.42 2.97
N LEU A 72 8.16 -1.60 3.24
CA LEU A 72 8.88 -2.87 3.33
C LEU A 72 9.05 -3.54 1.95
N TRP A 73 10.16 -3.25 1.31
CA TRP A 73 10.57 -3.90 0.05
C TRP A 73 12.02 -4.38 0.15
N SER A 74 12.49 -5.15 -0.83
CA SER A 74 13.84 -5.75 -0.80
C SER A 74 14.98 -4.73 -0.69
N GLY A 75 14.76 -3.47 -1.08
CA GLY A 75 15.74 -2.39 -0.91
C GLY A 75 15.85 -1.84 0.51
N ASN A 76 14.87 -2.14 1.38
CA ASN A 76 14.84 -1.75 2.78
C ASN A 76 15.01 -2.94 3.74
N ALA A 77 15.57 -4.05 3.23
CA ALA A 77 15.87 -5.24 4.01
C ALA A 77 17.25 -5.80 3.61
N GLY A 78 17.94 -6.39 4.55
CA GLY A 78 19.28 -6.94 4.32
C GLY A 78 19.70 -7.93 5.40
N LEU A 79 20.96 -8.33 5.34
CA LEU A 79 21.61 -9.10 6.41
C LEU A 79 22.78 -8.26 6.94
N GLU A 80 22.93 -8.20 8.24
CA GLU A 80 24.13 -7.64 8.84
C GLU A 80 25.32 -8.62 8.75
N SER A 81 26.50 -8.19 9.17
CA SER A 81 27.73 -8.97 9.06
C SER A 81 27.70 -10.31 9.82
N GLY A 82 26.81 -10.46 10.81
CA GLY A 82 26.54 -11.70 11.55
C GLY A 82 25.57 -12.64 10.85
N GLY A 83 24.93 -12.21 9.76
CA GLY A 83 23.91 -12.98 9.02
C GLY A 83 22.49 -12.77 9.54
N ASP A 84 22.29 -11.96 10.57
CA ASP A 84 20.96 -11.65 11.09
C ASP A 84 20.19 -10.71 10.16
N PRO A 85 18.87 -10.94 9.93
CA PRO A 85 18.08 -10.09 9.08
C PRO A 85 17.82 -8.74 9.73
N VAL A 86 17.94 -7.68 8.93
CA VAL A 86 17.67 -6.29 9.34
C VAL A 86 16.72 -5.62 8.37
N ILE A 87 15.89 -4.73 8.88
CA ILE A 87 15.06 -3.82 8.10
C ILE A 87 15.40 -2.37 8.49
N TYR A 88 15.36 -1.48 7.53
CA TYR A 88 15.75 -0.08 7.72
C TYR A 88 14.90 0.84 6.84
N ASP A 89 15.04 2.16 7.04
CA ASP A 89 14.32 3.20 6.29
C ASP A 89 12.78 3.11 6.38
N PRO A 90 12.20 3.01 7.60
CA PRO A 90 10.78 2.81 7.75
C PRO A 90 9.98 4.11 7.59
N ALA A 91 8.76 3.99 7.03
CA ALA A 91 7.71 5.01 7.02
C ALA A 91 6.57 4.60 7.96
N VAL A 92 6.87 4.45 9.25
CA VAL A 92 6.02 3.74 10.23
C VAL A 92 4.63 4.36 10.43
N TYR A 93 3.63 3.49 10.56
CA TYR A 93 2.28 3.82 11.03
C TYR A 93 1.58 2.58 11.57
N TYR A 94 0.43 2.75 12.20
CA TYR A 94 -0.43 1.63 12.62
C TYR A 94 -1.48 1.34 11.55
N GLY A 95 -1.62 0.06 11.17
CA GLY A 95 -2.56 -0.34 10.14
C GLY A 95 -2.68 -1.85 9.96
N ASP A 96 -3.23 -2.25 8.82
CA ASP A 96 -3.32 -3.65 8.42
C ASP A 96 -1.95 -4.20 8.02
N ARG A 97 -1.49 -5.28 8.66
CA ARG A 97 -0.23 -5.97 8.35
C ARG A 97 -0.11 -6.42 6.89
N GLU A 98 -1.24 -6.64 6.24
CA GLU A 98 -1.27 -7.00 4.81
C GLU A 98 -0.69 -5.91 3.91
N ALA A 99 -0.68 -4.64 4.36
CA ALA A 99 -0.09 -3.54 3.61
C ALA A 99 1.44 -3.68 3.48
N ASP A 100 2.13 -4.04 4.56
CA ASP A 100 3.58 -4.34 4.49
C ASP A 100 3.86 -5.58 3.65
N LEU A 101 3.08 -6.66 3.86
CA LEU A 101 3.26 -7.89 3.09
C LEU A 101 3.05 -7.65 1.59
N ALA A 102 2.04 -6.88 1.21
CA ALA A 102 1.80 -6.49 -0.19
C ALA A 102 2.98 -5.71 -0.78
N MET A 103 3.58 -4.80 0.00
CA MET A 103 4.75 -4.03 -0.46
C MET A 103 5.96 -4.92 -0.72
N THR A 104 6.16 -5.99 0.06
CA THR A 104 7.26 -6.94 -0.21
C THR A 104 7.14 -7.57 -1.60
N GLU A 105 5.94 -7.72 -2.17
CA GLU A 105 5.69 -8.32 -3.47
C GLU A 105 5.80 -7.33 -4.66
N LEU A 106 5.79 -6.01 -4.40
CA LEU A 106 5.63 -5.00 -5.44
C LEU A 106 6.87 -4.82 -6.34
N PHE A 107 8.07 -4.89 -5.74
CA PHE A 107 9.35 -4.62 -6.41
C PHE A 107 10.31 -5.81 -6.30
N GLY A 108 9.98 -6.92 -6.95
CA GLY A 108 10.83 -8.08 -7.06
C GLY A 108 10.60 -9.18 -6.02
N GLY A 109 9.90 -8.88 -4.94
CA GLY A 109 9.55 -9.86 -3.92
C GLY A 109 10.69 -10.23 -2.96
N PHE A 110 10.32 -10.94 -1.88
CA PHE A 110 11.23 -11.64 -0.98
C PHE A 110 11.32 -13.12 -1.40
N SER A 111 12.09 -13.91 -0.67
CA SER A 111 12.21 -15.34 -0.96
C SER A 111 10.88 -16.09 -0.74
N GLN A 112 10.69 -17.20 -1.45
CA GLN A 112 9.50 -18.04 -1.24
C GLN A 112 9.43 -18.58 0.21
N SER A 113 10.58 -18.87 0.81
CA SER A 113 10.67 -19.32 2.22
C SER A 113 10.20 -18.25 3.19
N PHE A 114 10.43 -16.96 2.92
CA PHE A 114 9.87 -15.87 3.71
C PHE A 114 8.34 -15.91 3.73
N TYR A 115 7.71 -16.00 2.55
CA TYR A 115 6.24 -16.03 2.48
C TYR A 115 5.64 -17.29 3.10
N GLN A 116 6.31 -18.44 2.96
CA GLN A 116 5.89 -19.69 3.61
C GLN A 116 5.93 -19.57 5.14
N ALA A 117 7.03 -19.07 5.69
CA ALA A 117 7.20 -18.86 7.13
C ALA A 117 6.18 -17.84 7.66
N TYR A 118 6.02 -16.70 6.96
CA TYR A 118 5.06 -15.68 7.35
C TYR A 118 3.63 -16.23 7.42
N ARG A 119 3.19 -16.97 6.38
CA ARG A 119 1.85 -17.56 6.33
C ARG A 119 1.62 -18.67 7.35
N ALA A 120 2.67 -19.38 7.74
CA ALA A 120 2.58 -20.39 8.78
C ALA A 120 2.30 -19.77 10.16
N GLU A 121 2.95 -18.65 10.48
CA GLU A 121 2.76 -17.93 11.76
C GLU A 121 1.50 -17.04 11.73
N HIS A 122 1.23 -16.42 10.59
CA HIS A 122 0.15 -15.45 10.41
C HIS A 122 -0.66 -15.78 9.14
N PRO A 123 -1.59 -16.73 9.21
CA PRO A 123 -2.46 -17.04 8.07
C PRO A 123 -3.13 -15.81 7.50
N LEU A 124 -3.26 -15.75 6.17
CA LEU A 124 -3.86 -14.63 5.46
C LEU A 124 -5.36 -14.89 5.26
N ASP A 125 -6.12 -13.81 5.30
CA ASP A 125 -7.52 -13.83 4.88
C ASP A 125 -7.62 -14.11 3.36
N PRO A 126 -8.62 -14.85 2.88
CA PRO A 126 -8.77 -15.16 1.45
C PRO A 126 -8.83 -13.93 0.54
N GLY A 127 -9.32 -12.80 1.04
CA GLY A 127 -9.36 -11.53 0.30
C GLY A 127 -7.99 -10.86 0.09
N TYR A 128 -6.92 -11.34 0.72
CA TYR A 128 -5.58 -10.76 0.59
C TYR A 128 -5.13 -10.63 -0.86
N GLU A 129 -5.38 -11.63 -1.70
CA GLU A 129 -4.93 -11.64 -3.09
C GLU A 129 -5.50 -10.46 -3.91
N THR A 130 -6.67 -9.94 -3.51
CA THR A 130 -7.22 -8.72 -4.09
C THR A 130 -6.74 -7.47 -3.35
N ARG A 131 -6.76 -7.49 -2.00
CA ARG A 131 -6.34 -6.32 -1.19
C ARG A 131 -4.88 -5.94 -1.39
N LYS A 132 -3.98 -6.89 -1.69
CA LYS A 132 -2.58 -6.56 -1.98
C LYS A 132 -2.42 -5.58 -3.15
N HIS A 133 -3.28 -5.66 -4.16
CA HIS A 133 -3.28 -4.69 -5.26
C HIS A 133 -3.77 -3.31 -4.81
N LEU A 134 -4.73 -3.27 -3.89
CA LEU A 134 -5.22 -2.04 -3.28
C LEU A 134 -4.12 -1.35 -2.44
N TYR A 135 -3.40 -2.12 -1.62
CA TYR A 135 -2.30 -1.62 -0.81
C TYR A 135 -1.14 -1.14 -1.68
N ASN A 136 -0.75 -1.92 -2.68
CA ASN A 136 0.31 -1.59 -3.60
C ASN A 136 0.01 -0.37 -4.49
N LEU A 137 -1.27 -0.08 -4.76
CA LEU A 137 -1.68 1.12 -5.49
C LEU A 137 -1.24 2.40 -4.78
N TYR A 138 -1.24 2.42 -3.44
CA TYR A 138 -0.72 3.56 -2.66
C TYR A 138 0.73 3.88 -3.02
N HIS A 139 1.60 2.87 -3.04
CA HIS A 139 3.01 3.05 -3.37
C HIS A 139 3.22 3.44 -4.83
N VAL A 140 2.43 2.85 -5.76
CA VAL A 140 2.51 3.20 -7.18
C VAL A 140 2.06 4.65 -7.42
N LEU A 141 1.02 5.13 -6.75
CA LEU A 141 0.59 6.53 -6.80
C LEU A 141 1.63 7.46 -6.17
N ASN A 142 2.27 7.05 -5.07
CA ASN A 142 3.36 7.82 -4.49
C ASN A 142 4.55 7.95 -5.47
N HIS A 143 4.93 6.86 -6.15
CA HIS A 143 5.96 6.89 -7.19
C HIS A 143 5.55 7.77 -8.39
N LEU A 144 4.27 7.72 -8.79
CA LEU A 144 3.74 8.63 -9.80
C LEU A 144 3.92 10.09 -9.37
N ASN A 145 3.57 10.39 -8.14
CA ASN A 145 3.68 11.74 -7.60
C ASN A 145 5.14 12.21 -7.44
N LEU A 146 6.08 11.32 -7.17
CA LEU A 146 7.49 11.68 -7.00
C LEU A 146 8.26 11.72 -8.33
N PHE A 147 8.00 10.77 -9.22
CA PHE A 147 8.87 10.49 -10.37
C PHE A 147 8.14 10.58 -11.72
N GLY A 148 6.81 10.57 -11.74
CA GLY A 148 6.04 10.60 -13.00
C GLY A 148 6.21 9.33 -13.84
N GLY A 149 6.43 9.53 -15.14
CA GLY A 149 6.77 8.45 -16.09
C GLY A 149 5.71 7.34 -16.21
N GLY A 150 6.16 6.09 -16.33
CA GLY A 150 5.29 4.93 -16.52
C GLY A 150 4.37 4.58 -15.35
N TYR A 151 4.57 5.21 -14.18
CA TYR A 151 3.74 4.94 -13.00
C TYR A 151 2.27 5.35 -13.19
N GLY A 152 1.98 6.37 -14.03
CA GLY A 152 0.61 6.74 -14.36
C GLY A 152 -0.15 5.62 -15.07
N ALA A 153 0.46 5.03 -16.08
CA ALA A 153 -0.14 3.89 -16.79
C ALA A 153 -0.25 2.64 -15.89
N LYS A 154 0.73 2.43 -14.99
CA LYS A 154 0.67 1.32 -14.00
C LYS A 154 -0.48 1.54 -13.02
N ALA A 155 -0.61 2.73 -12.43
CA ALA A 155 -1.68 3.08 -11.51
C ALA A 155 -3.06 2.93 -12.17
N GLN A 156 -3.21 3.41 -13.41
CA GLN A 156 -4.45 3.29 -14.18
C GLN A 156 -4.88 1.82 -14.35
N ARG A 157 -3.95 0.94 -14.76
CA ARG A 157 -4.25 -0.50 -14.90
C ARG A 157 -4.61 -1.16 -13.57
N MET A 158 -3.93 -0.78 -12.48
CA MET A 158 -4.25 -1.32 -11.14
C MET A 158 -5.63 -0.89 -10.68
N ILE A 159 -6.01 0.37 -10.89
CA ILE A 159 -7.35 0.86 -10.57
C ILE A 159 -8.42 0.12 -11.38
N GLU A 160 -8.20 -0.04 -12.70
CA GLU A 160 -9.13 -0.78 -13.57
C GLU A 160 -9.28 -2.25 -13.15
N HIS A 161 -8.17 -2.90 -12.79
CA HIS A 161 -8.18 -4.27 -12.25
C HIS A 161 -9.00 -4.37 -10.96
N LEU A 162 -8.79 -3.45 -10.01
CA LEU A 162 -9.52 -3.42 -8.74
C LEU A 162 -11.02 -3.16 -8.94
N LEU A 163 -11.38 -2.24 -9.83
CA LEU A 163 -12.78 -1.96 -10.17
C LEU A 163 -13.49 -3.13 -10.87
N ALA A 164 -12.74 -4.01 -11.54
CA ALA A 164 -13.29 -5.21 -12.16
C ALA A 164 -13.40 -6.41 -11.21
N ALA A 165 -12.80 -6.33 -10.02
CA ALA A 165 -12.79 -7.40 -9.01
C ALA A 165 -13.95 -7.33 -8.00
N ILE A 166 -14.82 -6.32 -8.11
CA ILE A 166 -15.93 -6.03 -7.20
C ILE A 166 -17.27 -6.02 -7.91
#